data_b4a56c52ceb9c345f52e80507afc2a52
#
_entry.id   b4a56c52ceb9c345f52e80507afc2a52
#
_cell.length_a   1.000
_cell.length_b   1.000
_cell.length_c   1.000
_cell.angle_alpha   90.00
_cell.angle_beta   90.00
_cell.angle_gamma   90.00
#
_symmetry.space_group_name_H-M   'P 1'
#
loop_
_entity.id
_entity.type
_entity.pdbx_description
1 polymer ?
#
loop_
_entity_poly.entity_id
_entity_poly.type
_entity_poly.pdbx_seq_one_letter_code
_entity_poly.pdbx_strand_id
1 'polypeptide(L)'
;SFDWTPNNLVGRDKELSELASMFSHIENHNSSCRAVITGPVGSGKTVLSKRFGHDLLKHLEGQRKISYSHVNCRTNPSTSQVLQQIAKSLDSGHPERGLSSGEIIQSIRRNLMTHNNHLLLVLDEVDVLVRRDNFDLIYKLLRIDESQEGQGSLSLILVSQDSMLLKLFEPAIISRLGASNILQKKPYNKLYLIHNTDPTRL
;
A
#
# COMPACT_ATOMS: atom_id res chain seq x y z
N SER A 1 -0.36 -7.18 -16.73
CA SER A 1 0.50 -6.29 -17.55
C SER A 1 0.59 -4.95 -16.85
N PHE A 2 1.79 -4.51 -16.55
CA PHE A 2 2.00 -3.14 -16.06
C PHE A 2 1.64 -2.16 -17.17
N ASP A 3 0.71 -1.26 -16.89
CA ASP A 3 0.49 -0.11 -17.76
C ASP A 3 1.81 0.66 -17.92
N TRP A 4 2.04 1.17 -19.12
CA TRP A 4 3.25 1.92 -19.44
C TRP A 4 3.52 3.03 -18.41
N THR A 5 4.70 3.00 -17.81
CA THR A 5 5.19 4.05 -16.91
C THR A 5 6.34 4.74 -17.60
N PRO A 6 6.33 6.08 -17.78
CA PRO A 6 7.41 6.79 -18.45
C PRO A 6 8.74 6.56 -17.75
N ASN A 7 9.79 6.30 -18.51
CA ASN A 7 11.13 6.03 -18.00
C ASN A 7 11.76 7.22 -17.25
N ASN A 8 11.26 8.44 -17.46
CA ASN A 8 11.71 9.65 -16.81
C ASN A 8 10.56 10.35 -16.12
N LEU A 9 10.49 10.24 -14.80
CA LEU A 9 9.66 11.09 -13.95
C LEU A 9 10.46 12.35 -13.65
N VAL A 10 10.38 13.32 -14.54
CA VAL A 10 11.10 14.60 -14.38
C VAL A 10 10.68 15.26 -13.06
N GLY A 11 11.65 15.53 -12.19
CA GLY A 11 11.45 16.27 -10.95
C GLY A 11 10.85 15.48 -9.78
N ARG A 12 10.89 14.12 -9.81
CA ARG A 12 10.39 13.25 -8.72
C ARG A 12 11.45 12.36 -8.09
N ASP A 13 12.71 12.59 -8.38
CA ASP A 13 13.81 11.79 -7.84
C ASP A 13 13.89 11.84 -6.32
N LYS A 14 13.56 13.00 -5.74
CA LYS A 14 13.52 13.17 -4.28
C LYS A 14 12.46 12.31 -3.63
N GLU A 15 11.23 12.34 -4.14
CA GLU A 15 10.11 11.55 -3.61
C GLU A 15 10.34 10.05 -3.81
N LEU A 16 10.93 9.63 -4.93
CA LEU A 16 11.34 8.24 -5.16
C LEU A 16 12.41 7.80 -4.16
N SER A 17 13.41 8.64 -3.90
CA SER A 17 14.46 8.39 -2.91
C SER A 17 13.91 8.30 -1.49
N GLU A 18 12.95 9.17 -1.14
CA GLU A 18 12.27 9.14 0.16
C GLU A 18 11.46 7.83 0.32
N LEU A 19 10.69 7.42 -0.70
CA LEU A 19 10.00 6.13 -0.68
C LEU A 19 10.96 4.95 -0.57
N ALA A 20 12.06 4.95 -1.32
CA ALA A 20 13.08 3.91 -1.25
C ALA A 20 13.67 3.81 0.16
N SER A 21 13.95 4.94 0.81
CA SER A 21 14.41 4.98 2.20
C SER A 21 13.38 4.39 3.16
N MET A 22 12.09 4.73 3.01
CA MET A 22 11.00 4.19 3.83
C MET A 22 10.85 2.67 3.70
N PHE A 23 11.12 2.14 2.52
CA PHE A 23 10.97 0.73 2.20
C PHE A 23 12.30 -0.04 2.27
N SER A 24 13.38 0.58 2.75
CA SER A 24 14.70 -0.06 2.85
C SER A 24 14.71 -1.36 3.68
N HIS A 25 13.83 -1.45 4.68
CA HIS A 25 13.71 -2.65 5.51
C HIS A 25 12.88 -3.78 4.89
N ILE A 26 12.26 -3.57 3.73
CA ILE A 26 11.44 -4.61 3.07
C ILE A 26 12.28 -5.82 2.63
N GLU A 27 13.58 -5.67 2.51
CA GLU A 27 14.54 -6.76 2.26
C GLU A 27 14.53 -7.78 3.40
N ASN A 28 14.26 -7.33 4.62
CA ASN A 28 14.12 -8.20 5.78
C ASN A 28 12.77 -8.90 5.74
N HIS A 29 12.76 -10.24 5.80
CA HIS A 29 11.56 -11.06 5.68
C HIS A 29 10.48 -10.76 6.74
N ASN A 30 10.84 -10.11 7.83
CA ASN A 30 9.94 -9.80 8.96
C ASN A 30 9.40 -8.37 8.93
N SER A 31 9.66 -7.61 7.85
CA SER A 31 9.30 -6.19 7.81
C SER A 31 8.15 -5.92 6.84
N SER A 32 7.17 -5.16 7.32
CA SER A 32 6.11 -4.55 6.51
C SER A 32 6.26 -3.04 6.56
N CYS A 33 6.25 -2.41 5.39
CA CYS A 33 6.42 -0.96 5.27
C CYS A 33 5.07 -0.32 4.89
N ARG A 34 4.87 0.91 5.34
CA ARG A 34 3.63 1.65 5.08
C ARG A 34 3.95 3.09 4.70
N ALA A 35 3.26 3.61 3.70
CA ALA A 35 3.39 5.01 3.28
C ALA A 35 2.03 5.58 2.90
N VAL A 36 1.89 6.89 3.04
CA VAL A 36 0.75 7.65 2.54
C VAL A 36 1.26 8.75 1.63
N ILE A 37 0.77 8.77 0.40
CA ILE A 37 1.10 9.76 -0.61
C ILE A 37 -0.12 10.66 -0.82
N THR A 38 0.00 11.94 -0.51
CA THR A 38 -1.08 12.91 -0.73
C THR A 38 -0.63 14.04 -1.64
N GLY A 39 -1.57 14.69 -2.28
CA GLY A 39 -1.30 15.85 -3.13
C GLY A 39 -2.45 16.14 -4.10
N PRO A 40 -2.47 17.30 -4.75
CA PRO A 40 -3.54 17.70 -5.64
C PRO A 40 -3.69 16.77 -6.85
N VAL A 41 -4.84 16.85 -7.51
CA VAL A 41 -5.08 16.15 -8.79
C VAL A 41 -4.02 16.57 -9.81
N GLY A 42 -3.54 15.63 -10.61
CA GLY A 42 -2.52 15.90 -11.62
C GLY A 42 -1.09 16.02 -11.09
N SER A 43 -0.85 15.87 -9.77
CA SER A 43 0.51 15.95 -9.20
C SER A 43 1.39 14.71 -9.46
N GLY A 44 0.92 13.71 -10.18
CA GLY A 44 1.70 12.52 -10.58
C GLY A 44 1.82 11.43 -9.52
N LYS A 45 0.97 11.42 -8.48
CA LYS A 45 0.98 10.39 -7.41
C LYS A 45 0.87 8.97 -7.91
N THR A 46 -0.10 8.72 -8.81
CA THR A 46 -0.31 7.41 -9.43
C THR A 46 0.93 6.94 -10.19
N VAL A 47 1.54 7.82 -10.96
CA VAL A 47 2.74 7.52 -11.75
C VAL A 47 3.92 7.26 -10.83
N LEU A 48 4.07 8.05 -9.76
CA LEU A 48 5.11 7.88 -8.75
C LEU A 48 4.99 6.52 -8.05
N SER A 49 3.79 6.15 -7.58
CA SER A 49 3.56 4.88 -6.88
C SER A 49 3.77 3.66 -7.79
N LYS A 50 3.33 3.73 -9.04
CA LYS A 50 3.57 2.69 -10.05
C LYS A 50 5.06 2.54 -10.36
N ARG A 51 5.78 3.65 -10.57
CA ARG A 51 7.21 3.64 -10.83
C ARG A 51 7.98 3.06 -9.65
N PHE A 52 7.68 3.51 -8.45
CA PHE A 52 8.29 2.97 -7.24
C PHE A 52 8.06 1.46 -7.10
N GLY A 53 6.81 0.99 -7.29
CA GLY A 53 6.51 -0.45 -7.24
C GLY A 53 7.31 -1.26 -8.24
N HIS A 54 7.42 -0.79 -9.49
CA HIS A 54 8.21 -1.45 -10.52
C HIS A 54 9.72 -1.51 -10.16
N ASP A 55 10.27 -0.38 -9.73
CA ASP A 55 11.70 -0.29 -9.38
C ASP A 55 12.03 -1.17 -8.16
N LEU A 56 11.12 -1.22 -7.16
CA LEU A 56 11.28 -2.08 -5.99
C LEU A 56 11.23 -3.56 -6.35
N LEU A 57 10.29 -3.99 -7.20
CA LEU A 57 10.24 -5.39 -7.66
C LEU A 57 11.54 -5.79 -8.35
N LYS A 58 12.05 -4.93 -9.23
CA LYS A 58 13.32 -5.16 -9.93
C LYS A 58 14.51 -5.23 -8.98
N HIS A 59 14.52 -4.35 -7.96
CA HIS A 59 15.59 -4.32 -6.95
C HIS A 59 15.61 -5.60 -6.11
N LEU A 60 14.44 -6.15 -5.76
CA LEU A 60 14.31 -7.34 -4.93
C LEU A 60 14.31 -8.66 -5.71
N GLU A 61 14.46 -8.60 -7.03
CA GLU A 61 14.52 -9.78 -7.89
C GLU A 61 15.67 -10.72 -7.44
N GLY A 62 15.34 -11.97 -7.16
CA GLY A 62 16.30 -12.97 -6.66
C GLY A 62 16.63 -12.88 -5.15
N GLN A 63 16.19 -11.82 -4.45
CA GLN A 63 16.44 -11.65 -3.01
C GLN A 63 15.22 -12.06 -2.18
N ARG A 64 14.03 -11.62 -2.58
CA ARG A 64 12.76 -11.89 -1.90
C ARG A 64 11.65 -12.09 -2.91
N LYS A 65 10.79 -13.09 -2.68
CA LYS A 65 9.56 -13.23 -3.47
C LYS A 65 8.61 -12.09 -3.11
N ILE A 66 8.34 -11.23 -4.08
CA ILE A 66 7.47 -10.08 -3.91
C ILE A 66 6.47 -10.00 -5.06
N SER A 67 5.22 -9.69 -4.75
CA SER A 67 4.16 -9.39 -5.70
C SER A 67 3.76 -7.93 -5.58
N TYR A 68 3.30 -7.34 -6.67
CA TYR A 68 2.80 -5.98 -6.70
C TYR A 68 1.34 -5.96 -7.15
N SER A 69 0.51 -5.24 -6.43
CA SER A 69 -0.88 -4.98 -6.80
C SER A 69 -1.19 -3.49 -6.67
N HIS A 70 -1.73 -2.91 -7.74
CA HIS A 70 -2.20 -1.52 -7.76
C HIS A 70 -3.70 -1.52 -8.01
N VAL A 71 -4.46 -1.09 -7.01
CA VAL A 71 -5.93 -1.05 -7.08
C VAL A 71 -6.39 0.38 -7.02
N ASN A 72 -7.10 0.84 -8.06
CA ASN A 72 -7.76 2.14 -8.06
C ASN A 72 -9.13 2.02 -7.39
N CYS A 73 -9.32 2.73 -6.28
CA CYS A 73 -10.54 2.68 -5.48
C CYS A 73 -11.73 3.41 -6.11
N ARG A 74 -11.50 4.24 -7.12
CA ARG A 74 -12.59 4.86 -7.88
C ARG A 74 -13.26 3.87 -8.82
N THR A 75 -12.46 3.00 -9.46
CA THR A 75 -12.97 1.93 -10.34
C THR A 75 -13.45 0.71 -9.55
N ASN A 76 -12.99 0.55 -8.30
CA ASN A 76 -13.37 -0.52 -7.38
C ASN A 76 -13.90 0.10 -6.08
N PRO A 77 -15.10 0.70 -6.08
CA PRO A 77 -15.55 1.56 -5.00
C PRO A 77 -16.10 0.84 -3.77
N SER A 78 -15.95 -0.47 -3.65
CA SER A 78 -16.35 -1.24 -2.48
C SER A 78 -15.23 -2.11 -1.92
N THR A 79 -15.25 -2.36 -0.62
CA THR A 79 -14.33 -3.28 0.07
C THR A 79 -14.22 -4.63 -0.64
N SER A 80 -15.35 -5.23 -1.02
CA SER A 80 -15.38 -6.52 -1.72
C SER A 80 -14.67 -6.47 -3.07
N GLN A 81 -14.91 -5.43 -3.88
CA GLN A 81 -14.25 -5.27 -5.18
C GLN A 81 -12.74 -5.09 -5.05
N VAL A 82 -12.27 -4.29 -4.09
CA VAL A 82 -10.84 -4.12 -3.83
C VAL A 82 -10.22 -5.45 -3.40
N LEU A 83 -10.82 -6.16 -2.46
CA LEU A 83 -10.32 -7.45 -2.00
C LEU A 83 -10.27 -8.48 -3.13
N GLN A 84 -11.27 -8.52 -4.02
CA GLN A 84 -11.29 -9.39 -5.20
C GLN A 84 -10.12 -9.06 -6.15
N GLN A 85 -9.85 -7.79 -6.40
CA GLN A 85 -8.70 -7.39 -7.24
C GLN A 85 -7.37 -7.83 -6.62
N ILE A 86 -7.21 -7.67 -5.30
CA ILE A 86 -6.01 -8.12 -4.59
C ILE A 86 -5.87 -9.63 -4.70
N ALA A 87 -6.93 -10.39 -4.41
CA ALA A 87 -6.90 -11.85 -4.45
C ALA A 87 -6.56 -12.36 -5.85
N LYS A 88 -7.17 -11.79 -6.89
CA LYS A 88 -6.86 -12.13 -8.29
C LYS A 88 -5.43 -11.79 -8.71
N SER A 89 -4.85 -10.73 -8.17
CA SER A 89 -3.45 -10.40 -8.46
C SER A 89 -2.46 -11.42 -7.88
N LEU A 90 -2.86 -12.12 -6.82
CA LEU A 90 -2.06 -13.17 -6.18
C LEU A 90 -2.35 -14.56 -6.75
N ASP A 91 -3.60 -14.81 -7.14
CA ASP A 91 -4.08 -16.07 -7.68
C ASP A 91 -5.13 -15.79 -8.77
N SER A 92 -4.75 -15.99 -10.02
CA SER A 92 -5.64 -15.80 -11.18
C SER A 92 -6.85 -16.73 -11.18
N GLY A 93 -6.79 -17.86 -10.46
CA GLY A 93 -7.89 -18.81 -10.27
C GLY A 93 -8.84 -18.49 -9.12
N HIS A 94 -8.61 -17.36 -8.41
CA HIS A 94 -9.46 -16.99 -7.27
C HIS A 94 -10.93 -16.79 -7.69
N PRO A 95 -11.91 -17.38 -6.96
CA PRO A 95 -13.32 -17.26 -7.29
C PRO A 95 -13.79 -15.79 -7.29
N GLU A 96 -14.53 -15.40 -8.32
CA GLU A 96 -15.03 -14.02 -8.45
C GLU A 96 -16.26 -13.73 -7.59
N ARG A 97 -17.01 -14.76 -7.20
CA ARG A 97 -18.28 -14.65 -6.49
C ARG A 97 -18.41 -15.73 -5.42
N GLY A 98 -19.32 -15.49 -4.48
CA GLY A 98 -19.68 -16.47 -3.46
C GLY A 98 -18.87 -16.41 -2.17
N LEU A 99 -17.88 -15.52 -2.09
CA LEU A 99 -17.08 -15.34 -0.89
C LEU A 99 -17.40 -14.02 -0.17
N SER A 100 -17.47 -14.06 1.14
CA SER A 100 -17.52 -12.88 1.99
C SER A 100 -16.17 -12.16 2.03
N SER A 101 -16.15 -10.88 2.40
CA SER A 101 -14.90 -10.13 2.56
C SER A 101 -13.92 -10.79 3.54
N GLY A 102 -14.43 -11.44 4.58
CA GLY A 102 -13.61 -12.18 5.53
C GLY A 102 -12.92 -13.40 4.90
N GLU A 103 -13.65 -14.16 4.09
CA GLU A 103 -13.12 -15.33 3.38
C GLU A 103 -12.05 -14.92 2.35
N ILE A 104 -12.28 -13.80 1.63
CA ILE A 104 -11.30 -13.27 0.67
C ILE A 104 -10.02 -12.86 1.40
N ILE A 105 -10.10 -12.17 2.54
CA ILE A 105 -8.94 -11.80 3.36
C ILE A 105 -8.17 -13.03 3.83
N GLN A 106 -8.87 -14.08 4.28
CA GLN A 106 -8.23 -15.34 4.68
C GLN A 106 -7.55 -16.03 3.49
N SER A 107 -8.15 -15.95 2.29
CA SER A 107 -7.54 -16.48 1.07
C SER A 107 -6.26 -15.72 0.71
N ILE A 108 -6.28 -14.38 0.76
CA ILE A 108 -5.09 -13.54 0.55
C ILE A 108 -3.99 -13.91 1.55
N ARG A 109 -4.31 -13.96 2.84
CA ARG A 109 -3.37 -14.32 3.90
C ARG A 109 -2.76 -15.69 3.66
N ARG A 110 -3.57 -16.70 3.38
CA ARG A 110 -3.11 -18.07 3.10
C ARG A 110 -2.18 -18.10 1.90
N ASN A 111 -2.50 -17.39 0.81
CA ASN A 111 -1.66 -17.32 -0.39
C ASN A 111 -0.28 -16.74 -0.06
N LEU A 112 -0.24 -15.62 0.65
CA LEU A 112 1.02 -14.97 1.06
C LEU A 112 1.88 -15.90 1.92
N MET A 113 1.27 -16.58 2.91
CA MET A 113 1.97 -17.51 3.81
C MET A 113 2.48 -18.75 3.07
N THR A 114 1.60 -19.44 2.32
CA THR A 114 1.94 -20.69 1.65
C THR A 114 3.08 -20.51 0.64
N HIS A 115 3.13 -19.38 -0.03
CA HIS A 115 4.14 -19.09 -1.04
C HIS A 115 5.33 -18.31 -0.51
N ASN A 116 5.40 -18.00 0.79
CA ASN A 116 6.38 -17.07 1.39
C ASN A 116 6.53 -15.80 0.55
N ASN A 117 5.40 -15.22 0.19
CA ASN A 117 5.31 -14.10 -0.74
C ASN A 117 5.01 -12.81 0.03
N HIS A 118 5.66 -11.72 -0.34
CA HIS A 118 5.38 -10.40 0.18
C HIS A 118 4.54 -9.62 -0.84
N LEU A 119 3.46 -9.00 -0.41
CA LEU A 119 2.64 -8.15 -1.26
C LEU A 119 2.97 -6.67 -1.02
N LEU A 120 3.43 -5.98 -2.06
CA LEU A 120 3.38 -4.52 -2.11
C LEU A 120 2.04 -4.11 -2.71
N LEU A 121 1.16 -3.58 -1.88
CA LEU A 121 -0.18 -3.13 -2.26
C LEU A 121 -0.24 -1.60 -2.34
N VAL A 122 -0.69 -1.08 -3.47
CA VAL A 122 -1.03 0.33 -3.63
C VAL A 122 -2.55 0.46 -3.74
N LEU A 123 -3.16 1.23 -2.83
CA LEU A 123 -4.54 1.66 -2.92
C LEU A 123 -4.56 3.11 -3.41
N ASP A 124 -4.91 3.29 -4.68
CA ASP A 124 -4.97 4.61 -5.31
C ASP A 124 -6.39 5.20 -5.22
N GLU A 125 -6.47 6.51 -5.06
CA GLU A 125 -7.71 7.25 -4.82
C GLU A 125 -8.49 6.69 -3.61
N VAL A 126 -7.78 6.36 -2.55
CA VAL A 126 -8.31 5.69 -1.34
C VAL A 126 -9.38 6.52 -0.60
N ASP A 127 -9.40 7.83 -0.80
CA ASP A 127 -10.41 8.73 -0.26
C ASP A 127 -11.84 8.36 -0.69
N VAL A 128 -12.02 7.69 -1.82
CA VAL A 128 -13.32 7.18 -2.26
C VAL A 128 -13.84 6.08 -1.31
N LEU A 129 -12.97 5.17 -0.89
CA LEU A 129 -13.34 4.11 0.07
C LEU A 129 -13.58 4.67 1.47
N VAL A 130 -12.67 5.53 1.92
CA VAL A 130 -12.74 6.13 3.26
C VAL A 130 -14.07 6.84 3.50
N ARG A 131 -14.59 7.51 2.49
CA ARG A 131 -15.90 8.20 2.58
C ARG A 131 -17.10 7.26 2.57
N ARG A 132 -16.93 6.01 2.13
CA ARG A 132 -18.03 5.03 2.03
C ARG A 132 -18.02 4.00 3.15
N ASP A 133 -16.87 3.42 3.45
CA ASP A 133 -16.74 2.18 4.23
C ASP A 133 -16.01 2.38 5.59
N ASN A 134 -15.91 3.63 6.10
CA ASN A 134 -15.35 3.94 7.42
C ASN A 134 -14.05 3.20 7.76
N PHE A 135 -13.08 3.13 6.82
CA PHE A 135 -11.74 2.57 7.05
C PHE A 135 -11.64 1.06 7.32
N ASP A 136 -12.74 0.30 7.33
CA ASP A 136 -12.76 -1.12 7.67
C ASP A 136 -11.78 -1.95 6.83
N LEU A 137 -11.72 -1.68 5.52
CA LEU A 137 -10.76 -2.35 4.63
C LEU A 137 -9.31 -2.05 5.02
N ILE A 138 -8.98 -0.77 5.24
CA ILE A 138 -7.62 -0.36 5.59
C ILE A 138 -7.22 -1.00 6.92
N TYR A 139 -8.11 -0.97 7.91
CA TYR A 139 -7.88 -1.60 9.20
C TYR A 139 -7.61 -3.11 9.07
N LYS A 140 -8.41 -3.81 8.28
CA LYS A 140 -8.23 -5.25 8.03
C LYS A 140 -6.91 -5.56 7.31
N LEU A 141 -6.52 -4.74 6.33
CA LEU A 141 -5.25 -4.92 5.62
C LEU A 141 -4.04 -4.66 6.52
N LEU A 142 -4.11 -3.64 7.38
CA LEU A 142 -3.04 -3.34 8.34
C LEU A 142 -2.85 -4.44 9.40
N ARG A 143 -3.85 -5.29 9.60
CA ARG A 143 -3.81 -6.42 10.53
C ARG A 143 -3.47 -7.76 9.89
N ILE A 144 -3.22 -7.79 8.61
CA ILE A 144 -2.96 -9.05 7.89
C ILE A 144 -1.76 -9.81 8.47
N ASP A 145 -0.77 -9.06 8.97
CA ASP A 145 0.47 -9.59 9.53
C ASP A 145 0.40 -9.90 11.05
N GLU A 146 -0.63 -9.40 11.76
CA GLU A 146 -0.69 -9.50 13.24
C GLU A 146 -0.79 -10.95 13.76
N SER A 147 -1.24 -11.88 12.94
CA SER A 147 -1.35 -13.29 13.30
C SER A 147 -0.18 -14.15 12.83
N GLN A 148 0.87 -13.52 12.30
CA GLN A 148 2.02 -14.21 11.74
C GLN A 148 3.23 -13.94 12.63
N GLU A 149 3.63 -14.93 13.41
CA GLU A 149 4.84 -14.85 14.22
C GLU A 149 6.05 -14.55 13.33
N GLY A 150 6.45 -13.27 13.29
CA GLY A 150 7.73 -12.84 12.74
C GLY A 150 7.83 -12.69 11.22
N GLN A 151 6.74 -12.78 10.44
CA GLN A 151 6.81 -12.58 8.98
C GLN A 151 5.92 -11.43 8.52
N GLY A 152 6.52 -10.32 8.10
CA GLY A 152 5.81 -9.26 7.39
C GLY A 152 5.48 -9.70 5.97
N SER A 153 4.19 -9.78 5.61
CA SER A 153 3.73 -10.26 4.31
C SER A 153 3.06 -9.20 3.44
N LEU A 154 2.75 -8.04 4.01
CA LEU A 154 2.05 -6.95 3.30
C LEU A 154 2.67 -5.59 3.61
N SER A 155 3.13 -4.91 2.57
CA SER A 155 3.45 -3.48 2.61
C SER A 155 2.37 -2.68 1.88
N LEU A 156 2.01 -1.51 2.42
CA LEU A 156 0.86 -0.73 1.97
C LEU A 156 1.24 0.71 1.62
N ILE A 157 0.85 1.15 0.43
CA ILE A 157 0.90 2.55 0.02
C ILE A 157 -0.53 3.04 -0.21
N LEU A 158 -0.93 4.04 0.55
CA LEU A 158 -2.21 4.74 0.35
C LEU A 158 -1.96 6.00 -0.47
N VAL A 159 -2.71 6.17 -1.55
CA VAL A 159 -2.62 7.35 -2.42
C VAL A 159 -3.95 8.10 -2.39
N SER A 160 -3.91 9.40 -2.05
CA SER A 160 -5.08 10.24 -1.94
C SER A 160 -4.85 11.63 -2.54
N GLN A 161 -5.91 12.24 -3.05
CA GLN A 161 -5.92 13.65 -3.40
C GLN A 161 -6.21 14.56 -2.19
N ASP A 162 -6.74 13.99 -1.10
CA ASP A 162 -7.10 14.71 0.11
C ASP A 162 -5.92 14.75 1.08
N SER A 163 -5.31 15.93 1.24
CA SER A 163 -4.22 16.13 2.20
C SER A 163 -4.67 16.01 3.66
N MET A 164 -5.98 16.03 3.91
CA MET A 164 -6.57 15.87 5.22
C MET A 164 -6.97 14.43 5.55
N LEU A 165 -6.73 13.50 4.62
CA LEU A 165 -7.09 12.08 4.78
C LEU A 165 -6.70 11.51 6.14
N LEU A 166 -5.50 11.82 6.61
CA LEU A 166 -5.01 11.31 7.90
C LEU A 166 -5.78 11.83 9.11
N LYS A 167 -6.39 13.02 9.00
CA LYS A 167 -7.23 13.57 10.09
C LYS A 167 -8.56 12.84 10.21
N LEU A 168 -8.94 12.11 9.17
CA LEU A 168 -10.14 11.30 9.16
C LEU A 168 -9.91 9.92 9.79
N PHE A 169 -8.64 9.48 9.91
CA PHE A 169 -8.32 8.17 10.45
C PHE A 169 -8.46 8.12 11.96
N GLU A 170 -9.03 7.03 12.45
CA GLU A 170 -9.05 6.73 13.88
C GLU A 170 -7.62 6.55 14.43
N PRO A 171 -7.39 6.87 15.73
CA PRO A 171 -6.07 6.72 16.36
C PRO A 171 -5.46 5.32 16.18
N ALA A 172 -6.27 4.28 16.19
CA ALA A 172 -5.82 2.91 15.99
C ALA A 172 -5.23 2.66 14.59
N ILE A 173 -5.78 3.30 13.55
CA ILE A 173 -5.26 3.23 12.18
C ILE A 173 -3.98 4.06 12.07
N ILE A 174 -3.98 5.27 12.61
CA ILE A 174 -2.81 6.17 12.63
C ILE A 174 -1.62 5.49 13.30
N SER A 175 -1.83 4.87 14.46
CA SER A 175 -0.80 4.11 15.18
C SER A 175 -0.21 2.98 14.32
N ARG A 176 -1.06 2.23 13.62
CA ARG A 176 -0.61 1.14 12.73
C ARG A 176 0.05 1.60 11.44
N LEU A 177 -0.37 2.75 10.92
CA LEU A 177 0.34 3.41 9.82
C LEU A 177 1.68 3.98 10.27
N GLY A 178 1.86 4.15 11.61
CA GLY A 178 3.06 4.70 12.22
C GLY A 178 3.24 6.19 11.98
N ALA A 179 2.18 6.90 11.84
CA ALA A 179 2.15 8.34 11.60
C ALA A 179 2.58 9.17 12.84
N SER A 180 3.62 8.76 13.55
CA SER A 180 4.18 9.53 14.66
C SER A 180 4.92 10.80 14.23
N ASN A 181 5.24 10.94 12.93
CA ASN A 181 5.94 12.10 12.39
C ASN A 181 5.23 12.68 11.18
N ILE A 182 4.15 13.41 11.44
CA ILE A 182 3.46 14.21 10.42
C ILE A 182 4.31 15.47 10.17
N LEU A 183 5.09 15.48 9.12
CA LEU A 183 5.69 16.71 8.61
C LEU A 183 4.66 17.46 7.77
N GLN A 184 3.85 18.29 8.44
CA GLN A 184 3.06 19.33 7.77
C GLN A 184 4.01 20.41 7.25
N LYS A 185 4.24 20.45 5.94
CA LYS A 185 4.76 21.66 5.28
C LYS A 185 3.76 22.17 4.25
N LYS A 186 3.51 23.50 4.37
CA LYS A 186 2.53 24.33 3.64
C LYS A 186 2.70 24.36 2.11
N PRO A 187 1.70 24.95 1.39
CA PRO A 187 1.21 24.47 0.10
C PRO A 187 2.02 25.01 -1.09
N TYR A 188 1.99 24.33 -2.12
CA TYR A 188 2.10 24.50 -3.57
C TYR A 188 2.92 23.35 -4.16
N ASN A 189 2.28 22.44 -4.89
CA ASN A 189 2.87 21.39 -5.71
C ASN A 189 3.74 20.31 -5.01
N LYS A 190 3.53 19.99 -3.72
CA LYS A 190 4.31 18.96 -3.03
C LYS A 190 3.48 17.71 -2.72
N LEU A 191 4.05 16.57 -3.07
CA LEU A 191 3.67 15.27 -2.54
C LEU A 191 4.09 15.20 -1.06
N TYR A 192 3.22 14.66 -0.23
CA TYR A 192 3.54 14.39 1.17
C TYR A 192 3.71 12.89 1.35
N LEU A 193 4.87 12.51 1.84
CA LEU A 193 5.17 11.14 2.25
C LEU A 193 5.15 11.07 3.77
N ILE A 194 4.43 10.12 4.30
CA ILE A 194 4.30 9.90 5.74
C ILE A 194 4.97 8.58 6.07
N HIS A 195 5.91 8.67 6.96
CA HIS A 195 6.85 7.61 7.31
C HIS A 195 6.45 6.91 8.61
N ASN A 196 6.63 5.59 8.66
CA ASN A 196 6.71 4.84 9.89
C ASN A 196 8.09 4.22 10.06
N THR A 197 8.82 4.68 11.06
CA THR A 197 9.84 3.88 11.71
C THR A 197 9.31 3.57 13.11
N ASP A 198 8.86 2.36 13.35
CA ASP A 198 8.67 1.85 14.70
C ASP A 198 10.04 1.33 15.19
N PRO A 199 10.72 2.05 16.09
CA PRO A 199 12.03 1.64 16.60
C PRO A 199 11.93 0.55 17.68
N THR A 200 10.74 0.05 18.01
CA THR A 200 10.51 -0.85 19.14
C THR A 200 10.38 -2.33 18.78
N ARG A 201 10.64 -2.69 17.52
CA ARG A 201 10.81 -4.10 17.12
C ARG A 201 12.27 -4.38 16.74
N LEU A 202 13.14 -4.33 17.75
CA LEU A 202 14.41 -5.05 17.79
C LEU A 202 14.17 -6.41 18.44
#